data_2b3f24f8433adc66f469e61f7f5be8c9
#
_entry.id   2b3f24f8433adc66f469e61f7f5be8c9
#
_cell.length_a   1.000
_cell.length_b   1.000
_cell.length_c   1.000
_cell.angle_alpha   90.00
_cell.angle_beta   90.00
_cell.angle_gamma   90.00
#
_symmetry.space_group_name_H-M   'P 1'
#
loop_
_entity.id
_entity.type
_entity.pdbx_description
1 polymer ?
#
loop_
_entity_poly.entity_id
_entity_poly.type
_entity_poly.pdbx_seq_one_letter_code
_entity_poly.pdbx_strand_id
1 'polypeptide(L)'
;MKHDIGRPLRSHRLLSMAGLLAVMAVIFLADTVTDYAVAAAGFYTAVILVAVRLISARALVVLAGLCIFLTILSFGLTKFGSYQVGLINSCISIVAIAITTYLALKMNAAQAAAQQAQAQLLRIARVTSLGELSTSIAHEVNQPLAAIATSGSACQRWLDQQPPNLDKARQAVGRILDDAHRASAIIARVRIVQYLSLIHISEPTRPY
;
A
#
# COMPACT_ATOMS: atom_id res chain seq x y z
N MET A 1 -11.30 14.26 -27.40
CA MET A 1 -10.24 15.08 -26.77
C MET A 1 -9.48 14.17 -25.82
N LYS A 2 -8.30 13.67 -26.23
CA LYS A 2 -7.41 12.86 -25.38
C LYS A 2 -6.63 13.81 -24.47
N HIS A 3 -6.95 13.87 -23.18
CA HIS A 3 -6.15 14.57 -22.19
C HIS A 3 -4.85 13.81 -21.94
N ASP A 4 -3.75 14.41 -22.31
CA ASP A 4 -2.36 13.98 -22.16
C ASP A 4 -1.91 14.19 -20.68
N ILE A 5 -2.33 13.27 -19.78
CA ILE A 5 -2.07 13.34 -18.32
C ILE A 5 -0.67 12.79 -17.96
N GLY A 6 0.11 12.31 -18.94
CA GLY A 6 1.40 11.62 -18.71
C GLY A 6 2.66 12.48 -18.63
N ARG A 7 2.60 13.77 -18.93
CA ARG A 7 3.80 14.63 -19.07
C ARG A 7 4.44 15.17 -17.77
N PRO A 8 3.72 15.53 -16.69
CA PRO A 8 4.38 16.16 -15.54
C PRO A 8 5.27 15.22 -14.73
N LEU A 9 4.94 13.92 -14.60
CA LEU A 9 5.71 12.97 -13.79
C LEU A 9 7.08 12.60 -14.40
N ARG A 10 7.21 12.68 -15.73
CA ARG A 10 8.46 12.35 -16.44
C ARG A 10 9.46 13.51 -16.36
N SER A 11 9.00 14.76 -16.40
CA SER A 11 9.85 15.94 -16.29
C SER A 11 10.45 16.09 -14.88
N HIS A 12 9.69 15.84 -13.82
CA HIS A 12 10.21 15.87 -12.45
C HIS A 12 11.26 14.79 -12.17
N ARG A 13 11.11 13.60 -12.75
CA ARG A 13 12.13 12.54 -12.63
C ARG A 13 13.41 12.90 -13.39
N LEU A 14 13.30 13.48 -14.57
CA LEU A 14 14.47 13.94 -15.34
C LEU A 14 15.19 15.07 -14.63
N LEU A 15 14.47 16.03 -14.06
CA LEU A 15 15.04 17.13 -13.26
C LEU A 15 15.76 16.60 -12.01
N SER A 16 15.18 15.64 -11.29
CA SER A 16 15.82 15.07 -10.10
C SER A 16 17.07 14.25 -10.46
N MET A 17 17.06 13.51 -11.56
CA MET A 17 18.24 12.80 -12.05
C MET A 17 19.34 13.76 -12.52
N ALA A 18 18.99 14.83 -13.22
CA ALA A 18 19.95 15.85 -13.63
C ALA A 18 20.56 16.56 -12.40
N GLY A 19 19.78 16.87 -11.39
CA GLY A 19 20.26 17.44 -10.13
C GLY A 19 21.22 16.50 -9.40
N LEU A 20 20.94 15.18 -9.36
CA LEU A 20 21.82 14.17 -8.77
C LEU A 20 23.16 14.10 -9.51
N LEU A 21 23.14 14.11 -10.85
CA LEU A 21 24.36 14.10 -11.67
C LEU A 21 25.18 15.39 -11.49
N ALA A 22 24.51 16.55 -11.37
CA ALA A 22 25.18 17.83 -11.10
C ALA A 22 25.89 17.81 -9.74
N VAL A 23 25.24 17.31 -8.69
CA VAL A 23 25.85 17.17 -7.36
C VAL A 23 27.05 16.22 -7.41
N MET A 24 26.95 15.09 -8.12
CA MET A 24 28.07 14.17 -8.30
C MET A 24 29.26 14.83 -9.02
N ALA A 25 29.00 15.64 -10.03
CA ALA A 25 30.04 16.38 -10.74
C ALA A 25 30.75 17.40 -9.83
N VAL A 26 29.99 18.10 -8.99
CA VAL A 26 30.55 19.05 -8.00
C VAL A 26 31.42 18.33 -6.98
N ILE A 27 30.94 17.20 -6.44
CA ILE A 27 31.72 16.38 -5.49
C ILE A 27 33.02 15.89 -6.15
N PHE A 28 32.95 15.42 -7.41
CA PHE A 28 34.13 14.96 -8.14
C PHE A 28 35.14 16.07 -8.36
N LEU A 29 34.69 17.25 -8.78
CA LEU A 29 35.57 18.43 -8.94
C LEU A 29 36.19 18.84 -7.61
N ALA A 30 35.39 18.91 -6.54
CA ALA A 30 35.90 19.22 -5.20
C ALA A 30 36.95 18.21 -4.76
N ASP A 31 36.69 16.92 -4.93
CA ASP A 31 37.60 15.83 -4.54
C ASP A 31 38.93 15.84 -5.34
N THR A 32 38.89 16.28 -6.61
CA THR A 32 40.06 16.32 -7.51
C THR A 32 40.92 17.57 -7.30
N VAL A 33 40.31 18.70 -6.91
CA VAL A 33 40.99 20.00 -6.75
C VAL A 33 41.53 20.21 -5.33
N THR A 34 40.89 19.56 -4.34
CA THR A 34 41.32 19.67 -2.94
C THR A 34 42.47 18.70 -2.63
N ASP A 35 43.17 18.97 -1.53
CA ASP A 35 44.23 18.10 -1.02
C ASP A 35 43.67 16.73 -0.57
N TYR A 36 44.47 15.68 -0.64
CA TYR A 36 44.16 14.34 -0.11
C TYR A 36 43.68 14.33 1.36
N ALA A 37 43.93 15.40 2.13
CA ALA A 37 43.44 15.54 3.49
C ALA A 37 41.91 15.68 3.58
N VAL A 38 41.24 16.06 2.48
CA VAL A 38 39.79 16.27 2.44
C VAL A 38 39.11 15.07 1.81
N ALA A 39 38.34 14.32 2.61
CA ALA A 39 37.59 13.16 2.15
C ALA A 39 36.26 13.56 1.47
N ALA A 40 36.32 14.34 0.38
CA ALA A 40 35.14 14.83 -0.32
C ALA A 40 34.28 13.69 -0.92
N ALA A 41 34.93 12.59 -1.31
CA ALA A 41 34.22 11.40 -1.83
C ALA A 41 33.21 10.79 -0.83
N GLY A 42 33.37 11.05 0.49
CA GLY A 42 32.40 10.62 1.50
C GLY A 42 30.99 11.21 1.28
N PHE A 43 30.89 12.37 0.62
CA PHE A 43 29.59 12.97 0.28
C PHE A 43 28.75 12.18 -0.75
N TYR A 44 29.35 11.22 -1.47
CA TYR A 44 28.60 10.31 -2.33
C TYR A 44 27.60 9.46 -1.53
N THR A 45 27.82 9.23 -0.25
CA THR A 45 26.85 8.56 0.63
C THR A 45 25.52 9.33 0.71
N ALA A 46 25.58 10.66 0.78
CA ALA A 46 24.40 11.52 0.77
C ALA A 46 23.64 11.42 -0.58
N VAL A 47 24.39 11.35 -1.70
CA VAL A 47 23.80 11.15 -3.03
C VAL A 47 23.03 9.83 -3.09
N ILE A 48 23.58 8.74 -2.56
CA ILE A 48 22.95 7.42 -2.52
C ILE A 48 21.68 7.46 -1.64
N LEU A 49 21.72 8.11 -0.48
CA LEU A 49 20.57 8.24 0.42
C LEU A 49 19.41 9.02 -0.20
N VAL A 50 19.69 10.03 -1.01
CA VAL A 50 18.66 10.75 -1.77
C VAL A 50 18.17 9.89 -2.94
N ALA A 51 19.09 9.26 -3.67
CA ALA A 51 18.78 8.47 -4.86
C ALA A 51 17.89 7.27 -4.55
N VAL A 52 18.01 6.65 -3.37
CA VAL A 52 17.23 5.47 -2.98
C VAL A 52 15.71 5.69 -3.02
N ARG A 53 15.28 6.95 -2.86
CA ARG A 53 13.85 7.34 -2.94
C ARG A 53 13.36 7.63 -4.37
N LEU A 54 14.29 7.82 -5.31
CA LEU A 54 14.00 8.34 -6.65
C LEU A 54 14.15 7.28 -7.74
N ILE A 55 15.05 6.30 -7.53
CA ILE A 55 15.45 5.34 -8.56
C ILE A 55 15.22 3.88 -8.11
N SER A 56 15.21 2.97 -9.09
CA SER A 56 15.06 1.53 -8.83
C SER A 56 16.32 0.94 -8.16
N ALA A 57 16.16 -0.22 -7.51
CA ALA A 57 17.28 -0.92 -6.86
C ALA A 57 18.44 -1.22 -7.81
N ARG A 58 18.15 -1.59 -9.08
CA ARG A 58 19.19 -1.83 -10.10
C ARG A 58 19.93 -0.54 -10.46
N ALA A 59 19.20 0.56 -10.65
CA ALA A 59 19.81 1.85 -10.95
C ALA A 59 20.62 2.39 -9.77
N LEU A 60 20.21 2.11 -8.52
CA LEU A 60 20.97 2.46 -7.32
C LEU A 60 22.34 1.74 -7.27
N VAL A 61 22.39 0.46 -7.61
CA VAL A 61 23.66 -0.30 -7.67
C VAL A 61 24.59 0.26 -8.76
N VAL A 62 24.04 0.60 -9.93
CA VAL A 62 24.83 1.23 -11.01
C VAL A 62 25.36 2.60 -10.57
N LEU A 63 24.51 3.40 -9.90
CA LEU A 63 24.94 4.70 -9.36
C LEU A 63 26.04 4.57 -8.31
N ALA A 64 25.93 3.60 -7.40
CA ALA A 64 26.97 3.32 -6.40
C ALA A 64 28.28 2.89 -7.06
N GLY A 65 28.22 2.03 -8.09
CA GLY A 65 29.38 1.65 -8.89
C GLY A 65 30.05 2.86 -9.57
N LEU A 66 29.23 3.78 -10.10
CA LEU A 66 29.71 5.03 -10.67
C LEU A 66 30.40 5.92 -9.62
N CYS A 67 29.82 6.05 -8.42
CA CYS A 67 30.46 6.80 -7.32
C CYS A 67 31.81 6.21 -6.92
N ILE A 68 31.90 4.88 -6.80
CA ILE A 68 33.18 4.18 -6.51
C ILE A 68 34.21 4.43 -7.64
N PHE A 69 33.78 4.32 -8.89
CA PHE A 69 34.63 4.61 -10.05
C PHE A 69 35.14 6.05 -10.02
N LEU A 70 34.30 7.03 -9.76
CA LEU A 70 34.70 8.43 -9.65
C LEU A 70 35.67 8.67 -8.49
N THR A 71 35.50 7.99 -7.36
CA THR A 71 36.42 8.07 -6.22
C THR A 71 37.81 7.55 -6.59
N ILE A 72 37.89 6.42 -7.29
CA ILE A 72 39.17 5.83 -7.75
C ILE A 72 39.82 6.74 -8.81
N LEU A 73 39.02 7.26 -9.75
CA LEU A 73 39.49 8.17 -10.79
C LEU A 73 40.04 9.48 -10.18
N SER A 74 39.31 10.07 -9.21
CA SER A 74 39.76 11.27 -8.50
C SER A 74 41.08 11.06 -7.80
N PHE A 75 41.24 9.91 -7.08
CA PHE A 75 42.49 9.55 -6.43
C PHE A 75 43.70 9.49 -7.42
N GLY A 76 43.47 8.96 -8.64
CA GLY A 76 44.51 8.91 -9.68
C GLY A 76 44.84 10.26 -10.30
N LEU A 77 43.90 11.22 -10.32
CA LEU A 77 44.07 12.57 -10.91
C LEU A 77 44.61 13.60 -9.92
N THR A 78 44.43 13.41 -8.62
CA THR A 78 44.90 14.33 -7.60
C THR A 78 46.43 14.29 -7.48
N LYS A 79 47.05 15.47 -7.53
CA LYS A 79 48.52 15.62 -7.54
C LYS A 79 49.06 16.21 -6.24
N PHE A 80 48.20 16.60 -5.30
CA PHE A 80 48.57 17.33 -4.10
C PHE A 80 48.31 16.49 -2.84
N GLY A 81 49.22 16.57 -1.88
CA GLY A 81 49.10 15.95 -0.59
C GLY A 81 49.81 14.62 -0.42
N SER A 82 49.63 13.97 0.74
CA SER A 82 50.25 12.70 1.08
C SER A 82 49.50 11.52 0.48
N TYR A 83 50.17 10.72 -0.35
CA TYR A 83 49.62 9.50 -0.98
C TYR A 83 48.97 8.54 0.05
N GLN A 84 49.59 8.38 1.23
CA GLN A 84 49.05 7.49 2.27
C GLN A 84 47.69 7.97 2.80
N VAL A 85 47.54 9.29 3.02
CA VAL A 85 46.29 9.89 3.46
C VAL A 85 45.19 9.73 2.41
N GLY A 86 45.52 9.97 1.13
CA GLY A 86 44.60 9.78 0.01
C GLY A 86 44.12 8.34 -0.13
N LEU A 87 45.01 7.37 0.04
CA LEU A 87 44.66 5.96 0.00
C LEU A 87 43.68 5.59 1.13
N ILE A 88 43.97 6.02 2.36
CA ILE A 88 43.09 5.77 3.51
C ILE A 88 41.70 6.40 3.31
N ASN A 89 41.64 7.66 2.89
CA ASN A 89 40.39 8.37 2.64
C ASN A 89 39.55 7.72 1.53
N SER A 90 40.20 7.30 0.44
CA SER A 90 39.53 6.58 -0.65
C SER A 90 38.98 5.23 -0.20
N CYS A 91 39.73 4.47 0.57
CA CYS A 91 39.27 3.20 1.14
C CYS A 91 38.07 3.41 2.08
N ILE A 92 38.11 4.38 2.96
CA ILE A 92 37.00 4.71 3.87
C ILE A 92 35.78 5.10 3.06
N SER A 93 35.91 5.96 2.03
CA SER A 93 34.83 6.40 1.18
C SER A 93 34.17 5.23 0.42
N ILE A 94 34.96 4.33 -0.16
CA ILE A 94 34.47 3.16 -0.87
C ILE A 94 33.69 2.24 0.08
N VAL A 95 34.22 1.97 1.26
CA VAL A 95 33.55 1.15 2.28
C VAL A 95 32.23 1.82 2.72
N ALA A 96 32.25 3.13 2.96
CA ALA A 96 31.04 3.88 3.33
C ALA A 96 29.99 3.83 2.22
N ILE A 97 30.35 4.01 0.96
CA ILE A 97 29.46 3.89 -0.20
C ILE A 97 28.84 2.48 -0.27
N ALA A 98 29.67 1.44 -0.12
CA ALA A 98 29.23 0.04 -0.18
C ALA A 98 28.24 -0.29 0.95
N ILE A 99 28.57 0.08 2.19
CA ILE A 99 27.72 -0.14 3.38
C ILE A 99 26.41 0.62 3.22
N THR A 100 26.45 1.90 2.82
CA THR A 100 25.25 2.74 2.66
C THR A 100 24.34 2.15 1.58
N THR A 101 24.90 1.71 0.46
CA THR A 101 24.14 1.07 -0.63
C THR A 101 23.48 -0.23 -0.16
N TYR A 102 24.25 -1.08 0.52
CA TYR A 102 23.70 -2.33 1.08
C TYR A 102 22.55 -2.09 2.05
N LEU A 103 22.72 -1.17 3.01
CA LEU A 103 21.70 -0.83 3.98
C LEU A 103 20.45 -0.23 3.30
N ALA A 104 20.63 0.67 2.32
CA ALA A 104 19.55 1.27 1.57
C ALA A 104 18.72 0.22 0.81
N LEU A 105 19.38 -0.75 0.14
CA LEU A 105 18.70 -1.85 -0.54
C LEU A 105 17.95 -2.75 0.43
N LYS A 106 18.56 -3.09 1.56
CA LYS A 106 17.96 -3.92 2.60
C LYS A 106 16.74 -3.25 3.24
N MET A 107 16.82 -1.93 3.51
CA MET A 107 15.70 -1.16 4.03
C MET A 107 14.53 -1.11 3.04
N ASN A 108 14.79 -0.87 1.76
CA ASN A 108 13.74 -0.89 0.73
C ASN A 108 13.05 -2.25 0.63
N ALA A 109 13.81 -3.35 0.67
CA ALA A 109 13.25 -4.69 0.67
C ALA A 109 12.39 -4.96 1.92
N ALA A 110 12.86 -4.54 3.10
CA ALA A 110 12.11 -4.68 4.35
C ALA A 110 10.81 -3.84 4.35
N GLN A 111 10.86 -2.60 3.83
CA GLN A 111 9.67 -1.76 3.70
C GLN A 111 8.64 -2.37 2.74
N ALA A 112 9.09 -2.90 1.59
CA ALA A 112 8.20 -3.58 0.65
C ALA A 112 7.54 -4.82 1.29
N ALA A 113 8.29 -5.63 2.02
CA ALA A 113 7.75 -6.79 2.74
C ALA A 113 6.74 -6.38 3.83
N ALA A 114 7.03 -5.32 4.58
CA ALA A 114 6.12 -4.79 5.61
C ALA A 114 4.81 -4.28 4.99
N GLN A 115 4.86 -3.56 3.87
CA GLN A 115 3.67 -3.10 3.14
C GLN A 115 2.83 -4.26 2.62
N GLN A 116 3.47 -5.32 2.09
CA GLN A 116 2.76 -6.52 1.65
C GLN A 116 2.08 -7.22 2.82
N ALA A 117 2.76 -7.38 3.96
CA ALA A 117 2.18 -7.97 5.16
C ALA A 117 0.97 -7.17 5.67
N GLN A 118 1.06 -5.83 5.70
CA GLN A 118 -0.05 -4.96 6.06
C GLN A 118 -1.24 -5.13 5.12
N ALA A 119 -1.00 -5.17 3.80
CA ALA A 119 -2.07 -5.39 2.82
C ALA A 119 -2.76 -6.75 3.01
N GLN A 120 -2.01 -7.80 3.34
CA GLN A 120 -2.56 -9.12 3.67
C GLN A 120 -3.41 -9.09 4.94
N LEU A 121 -2.93 -8.45 6.02
CA LEU A 121 -3.70 -8.31 7.26
C LEU A 121 -5.01 -7.57 7.05
N LEU A 122 -5.01 -6.48 6.28
CA LEU A 122 -6.23 -5.74 5.92
C LEU A 122 -7.20 -6.61 5.12
N ARG A 123 -6.68 -7.46 4.23
CA ARG A 123 -7.52 -8.40 3.46
C ARG A 123 -8.16 -9.45 4.36
N ILE A 124 -7.39 -10.04 5.28
CA ILE A 124 -7.89 -11.03 6.25
C ILE A 124 -8.95 -10.40 7.15
N ALA A 125 -8.68 -9.21 7.73
CA ALA A 125 -9.62 -8.51 8.59
C ALA A 125 -10.96 -8.25 7.87
N ARG A 126 -10.95 -7.86 6.59
CA ARG A 126 -12.16 -7.69 5.79
C ARG A 126 -12.94 -8.99 5.61
N VAL A 127 -12.25 -10.09 5.30
CA VAL A 127 -12.90 -11.40 5.12
C VAL A 127 -13.52 -11.88 6.43
N THR A 128 -12.82 -11.71 7.55
CA THR A 128 -13.33 -12.08 8.88
C THR A 128 -14.57 -11.25 9.25
N SER A 129 -14.52 -9.91 9.06
CA SER A 129 -15.68 -9.04 9.33
C SER A 129 -16.89 -9.38 8.45
N LEU A 130 -16.67 -9.75 7.18
CA LEU A 130 -17.74 -10.24 6.29
C LEU A 130 -18.33 -11.57 6.79
N GLY A 131 -17.50 -12.46 7.32
CA GLY A 131 -17.96 -13.73 7.88
C GLY A 131 -18.85 -13.55 9.11
N GLU A 132 -18.44 -12.71 10.06
CA GLU A 132 -19.23 -12.37 11.26
C GLU A 132 -20.56 -11.68 10.89
N LEU A 133 -20.52 -10.71 9.98
CA LEU A 133 -21.72 -10.07 9.47
C LEU A 133 -22.65 -11.05 8.78
N SER A 134 -22.14 -12.00 7.99
CA SER A 134 -22.96 -12.99 7.29
C SER A 134 -23.71 -13.89 8.28
N THR A 135 -23.08 -14.28 9.37
CA THR A 135 -23.71 -15.10 10.42
C THR A 135 -24.82 -14.32 11.14
N SER A 136 -24.58 -13.07 11.50
CA SER A 136 -25.58 -12.18 12.13
C SER A 136 -26.76 -11.94 11.20
N ILE A 137 -26.51 -11.65 9.91
CA ILE A 137 -27.56 -11.43 8.90
C ILE A 137 -28.40 -12.71 8.71
N ALA A 138 -27.75 -13.87 8.60
CA ALA A 138 -28.48 -15.13 8.47
C ALA A 138 -29.43 -15.36 9.68
N HIS A 139 -28.96 -15.04 10.88
CA HIS A 139 -29.79 -15.16 12.09
C HIS A 139 -30.95 -14.16 12.07
N GLU A 140 -30.71 -12.88 11.72
CA GLU A 140 -31.73 -11.85 11.63
C GLU A 140 -32.79 -12.11 10.56
N VAL A 141 -32.42 -12.73 9.43
CA VAL A 141 -33.36 -13.11 8.37
C VAL A 141 -34.14 -14.38 8.72
N ASN A 142 -33.50 -15.34 9.38
CA ASN A 142 -34.16 -16.60 9.75
C ASN A 142 -35.26 -16.39 10.83
N GLN A 143 -35.14 -15.37 11.69
CA GLN A 143 -36.15 -15.06 12.71
C GLN A 143 -37.51 -14.75 12.11
N PRO A 144 -37.70 -13.75 11.21
CA PRO A 144 -39.00 -13.48 10.60
C PRO A 144 -39.47 -14.65 9.71
N LEU A 145 -38.57 -15.38 9.04
CA LEU A 145 -38.96 -16.55 8.26
C LEU A 145 -39.56 -17.65 9.13
N ALA A 146 -39.00 -17.93 10.30
CA ALA A 146 -39.54 -18.88 11.27
C ALA A 146 -40.92 -18.41 11.81
N ALA A 147 -41.10 -17.10 12.06
CA ALA A 147 -42.34 -16.50 12.48
C ALA A 147 -43.42 -16.64 11.38
N ILE A 148 -43.06 -16.43 10.10
CA ILE A 148 -43.94 -16.65 8.94
C ILE A 148 -44.43 -18.12 8.91
N ALA A 149 -43.49 -19.07 9.00
CA ALA A 149 -43.80 -20.51 8.99
C ALA A 149 -44.77 -20.89 10.16
N THR A 150 -44.48 -20.38 11.36
CA THR A 150 -45.28 -20.62 12.55
C THR A 150 -46.70 -20.04 12.41
N SER A 151 -46.81 -18.79 11.93
CA SER A 151 -48.08 -18.13 11.66
C SER A 151 -48.89 -18.79 10.56
N GLY A 152 -48.17 -19.30 9.50
CA GLY A 152 -48.80 -20.08 8.42
C GLY A 152 -49.43 -21.37 8.95
N SER A 153 -48.67 -22.14 9.77
CA SER A 153 -49.17 -23.34 10.40
C SER A 153 -50.34 -23.09 11.37
N ALA A 154 -50.33 -21.92 12.07
CA ALA A 154 -51.44 -21.51 12.89
C ALA A 154 -52.66 -21.14 12.03
N CYS A 155 -52.50 -20.45 10.91
CA CYS A 155 -53.55 -20.10 9.98
C CYS A 155 -54.26 -21.35 9.47
N GLN A 156 -53.49 -22.38 9.03
CA GLN A 156 -54.05 -23.64 8.58
C GLN A 156 -54.89 -24.32 9.66
N ARG A 157 -54.41 -24.44 10.91
CA ARG A 157 -55.16 -25.00 12.01
C ARG A 157 -56.48 -24.27 12.32
N TRP A 158 -56.52 -22.95 12.15
CA TRP A 158 -57.76 -22.18 12.38
C TRP A 158 -58.77 -22.39 11.24
N LEU A 159 -58.31 -22.58 10.01
CA LEU A 159 -59.14 -22.90 8.86
C LEU A 159 -59.69 -24.33 8.90
N ASP A 160 -58.95 -25.29 9.42
CA ASP A 160 -59.33 -26.70 9.53
C ASP A 160 -60.34 -26.96 10.67
N GLN A 161 -60.70 -25.95 11.51
CA GLN A 161 -61.70 -26.08 12.55
C GLN A 161 -63.15 -26.18 11.95
N GLN A 162 -64.02 -26.83 12.62
CA GLN A 162 -65.43 -26.93 12.25
C GLN A 162 -66.32 -26.31 13.34
N PRO A 163 -66.87 -25.09 13.13
CA PRO A 163 -66.71 -24.22 11.96
C PRO A 163 -65.35 -23.53 11.92
N PRO A 164 -64.84 -23.15 10.74
CA PRO A 164 -63.54 -22.45 10.58
C PRO A 164 -63.52 -21.13 11.31
N ASN A 165 -62.42 -20.84 12.03
CA ASN A 165 -62.22 -19.57 12.71
C ASN A 165 -61.53 -18.54 11.79
N LEU A 166 -62.34 -17.85 10.97
CA LEU A 166 -61.84 -16.90 9.95
C LEU A 166 -61.15 -15.68 10.57
N ASP A 167 -61.56 -15.22 11.75
CA ASP A 167 -60.95 -14.05 12.37
C ASP A 167 -59.54 -14.32 12.84
N LYS A 168 -59.31 -15.47 13.47
CA LYS A 168 -57.96 -15.91 13.87
C LYS A 168 -57.09 -16.23 12.65
N ALA A 169 -57.65 -16.81 11.61
CA ALA A 169 -56.91 -17.04 10.36
C ALA A 169 -56.44 -15.73 9.71
N ARG A 170 -57.34 -14.68 9.65
CA ARG A 170 -56.97 -13.33 9.16
C ARG A 170 -55.87 -12.68 10.00
N GLN A 171 -55.96 -12.80 11.32
CA GLN A 171 -54.90 -12.30 12.21
C GLN A 171 -53.53 -12.99 11.95
N ALA A 172 -53.55 -14.30 11.69
CA ALA A 172 -52.34 -15.04 11.35
C ALA A 172 -51.73 -14.59 10.02
N VAL A 173 -52.59 -14.32 9.01
CA VAL A 173 -52.14 -13.76 7.70
C VAL A 173 -51.56 -12.35 7.90
N GLY A 174 -52.17 -11.51 8.73
CA GLY A 174 -51.61 -10.19 9.05
C GLY A 174 -50.19 -10.28 9.60
N ARG A 175 -49.96 -11.19 10.56
CA ARG A 175 -48.60 -11.42 11.10
C ARG A 175 -47.60 -11.93 10.02
N ILE A 176 -48.03 -12.78 9.10
CA ILE A 176 -47.20 -13.22 7.98
C ILE A 176 -46.76 -12.06 7.12
N LEU A 177 -47.68 -11.14 6.80
CA LEU A 177 -47.38 -9.94 6.00
C LEU A 177 -46.38 -9.02 6.71
N ASP A 178 -46.58 -8.78 8.01
CA ASP A 178 -45.69 -7.95 8.81
C ASP A 178 -44.26 -8.54 8.89
N ASP A 179 -44.13 -9.85 9.14
CA ASP A 179 -42.84 -10.53 9.19
C ASP A 179 -42.18 -10.60 7.81
N ALA A 180 -42.94 -10.73 6.72
CA ALA A 180 -42.43 -10.67 5.34
C ALA A 180 -41.85 -9.28 5.03
N HIS A 181 -42.54 -8.20 5.41
CA HIS A 181 -42.03 -6.83 5.29
C HIS A 181 -40.75 -6.64 6.09
N ARG A 182 -40.70 -7.17 7.32
CA ARG A 182 -39.49 -7.13 8.16
C ARG A 182 -38.31 -7.83 7.53
N ALA A 183 -38.49 -9.05 6.99
CA ALA A 183 -37.46 -9.78 6.28
C ALA A 183 -36.94 -9.00 5.06
N SER A 184 -37.84 -8.43 4.27
CA SER A 184 -37.51 -7.61 3.12
C SER A 184 -36.68 -6.36 3.51
N ALA A 185 -37.02 -5.70 4.61
CA ALA A 185 -36.26 -4.54 5.10
C ALA A 185 -34.84 -4.91 5.57
N ILE A 186 -34.66 -6.09 6.17
CA ILE A 186 -33.31 -6.60 6.55
C ILE A 186 -32.48 -6.83 5.28
N ILE A 187 -33.01 -7.51 4.28
CA ILE A 187 -32.33 -7.79 3.01
C ILE A 187 -31.95 -6.49 2.30
N ALA A 188 -32.83 -5.49 2.29
CA ALA A 188 -32.54 -4.19 1.69
C ALA A 188 -31.38 -3.48 2.37
N ARG A 189 -31.31 -3.51 3.71
CA ARG A 189 -30.17 -2.94 4.48
C ARG A 189 -28.85 -3.63 4.13
N VAL A 190 -28.85 -4.94 4.05
CA VAL A 190 -27.64 -5.72 3.68
C VAL A 190 -27.13 -5.34 2.29
N ARG A 191 -28.05 -5.18 1.32
CA ARG A 191 -27.70 -4.77 -0.05
C ARG A 191 -27.01 -3.40 -0.08
N ILE A 192 -27.48 -2.43 0.72
CA ILE A 192 -26.88 -1.09 0.82
C ILE A 192 -25.45 -1.18 1.38
N VAL A 193 -25.24 -1.96 2.43
CA VAL A 193 -23.90 -2.15 3.02
C VAL A 193 -22.94 -2.80 2.03
N GLN A 194 -23.38 -3.80 1.26
CA GLN A 194 -22.58 -4.40 0.19
C GLN A 194 -22.25 -3.39 -0.92
N TYR A 195 -23.20 -2.56 -1.34
CA TYR A 195 -22.97 -1.54 -2.36
C TYR A 195 -21.96 -0.50 -1.90
N LEU A 196 -22.06 0.00 -0.68
CA LEU A 196 -21.11 0.96 -0.09
C LEU A 196 -19.71 0.36 0.05
N SER A 197 -19.59 -0.91 0.42
CA SER A 197 -18.30 -1.61 0.50
C SER A 197 -17.63 -1.77 -0.87
N LEU A 198 -18.40 -2.01 -1.93
CA LEU A 198 -17.90 -2.12 -3.31
C LEU A 198 -17.44 -0.77 -3.87
N ILE A 199 -18.13 0.33 -3.57
CA ILE A 199 -17.74 1.68 -4.00
C ILE A 199 -16.41 2.08 -3.34
N HIS A 200 -16.21 1.79 -2.05
CA HIS A 200 -14.93 2.04 -1.36
C HIS A 200 -13.77 1.15 -1.86
N ILE A 201 -14.06 0.02 -2.49
CA ILE A 201 -13.05 -0.85 -3.10
C ILE A 201 -12.61 -0.33 -4.48
N SER A 202 -13.50 0.37 -5.19
CA SER A 202 -13.23 0.89 -6.55
C SER A 202 -12.53 2.26 -6.56
N GLU A 203 -12.45 2.97 -5.44
CA GLU A 203 -11.60 4.15 -5.35
C GLU A 203 -10.15 3.73 -5.07
N PRO A 204 -9.24 3.81 -6.07
CA PRO A 204 -7.83 3.61 -5.82
C PRO A 204 -7.39 4.73 -4.87
N THR A 205 -6.96 4.35 -3.65
CA THR A 205 -6.26 5.26 -2.74
C THR A 205 -5.16 5.95 -3.54
N ARG A 206 -5.37 7.23 -3.87
CA ARG A 206 -4.31 8.06 -4.48
C ARG A 206 -3.16 8.08 -3.47
N PRO A 207 -1.96 7.62 -3.84
CA PRO A 207 -0.80 7.85 -3.00
C PRO A 207 -0.53 9.37 -3.01
N TYR A 208 -0.44 9.97 -1.83
CA TYR A 208 0.06 11.32 -1.60
C TYR A 208 1.53 11.43 -2.00
#